data_63509171ff78a3d7c9ce32651d0bd160
#
_entry.id   63509171ff78a3d7c9ce32651d0bd160
#
_cell.length_a   1.000
_cell.length_b   1.000
_cell.length_c   1.000
_cell.angle_alpha   90.00
_cell.angle_beta   90.00
_cell.angle_gamma   90.00
#
_symmetry.space_group_name_H-M   'P 1'
#
loop_
_entity.id
_entity.type
_entity.pdbx_description
1 polymer ?
#
loop_
_entity_poly.entity_id
_entity_poly.type
_entity_poly.pdbx_seq_one_letter_code
_entity_poly.pdbx_strand_id
1 'polypeptide(L)'
;RDNLAISTESIRLLELQKAQAEQFYLQGVKAKSDLLSVEVMLANAKVTQSNDKNLLHYATLVLQKLSMQEVDTQALDEIGLQSLEALSFGRDRLFYVVLAHRSEYLYMQEMIASIENQKNALYGNFLPTLDVSFSKRWYSNDVSVLNRFGTNLQSQARLSMSWNFFNGFSDMYAIESKRYEILATKSKLSDLKKEMILSLDKALDDLAIAKEQYSISQKAITLAEENYR
;
A
#
# COMPACT_ATOMS: atom_id res chain seq x y z
N ARG A 1 3.58 -4.30 20.84
CA ARG A 1 4.33 -4.87 21.98
C ARG A 1 3.94 -4.18 23.29
N ASP A 2 4.04 -2.87 23.35
CA ASP A 2 3.82 -2.07 24.56
C ASP A 2 2.41 -2.23 25.10
N ASN A 3 1.39 -2.21 24.23
CA ASN A 3 0.00 -2.47 24.65
C ASN A 3 -0.17 -3.85 25.32
N LEU A 4 0.52 -4.87 24.77
CA LEU A 4 0.48 -6.21 25.38
C LEU A 4 1.21 -6.25 26.74
N ALA A 5 2.29 -5.52 26.91
CA ALA A 5 2.97 -5.40 28.20
C ALA A 5 2.08 -4.68 29.22
N ILE A 6 1.45 -3.58 28.83
CA ILE A 6 0.51 -2.82 29.66
C ILE A 6 -0.69 -3.66 30.07
N SER A 7 -1.33 -4.35 29.13
CA SER A 7 -2.49 -5.22 29.43
C SER A 7 -2.11 -6.40 30.33
N THR A 8 -0.90 -6.93 30.19
CA THR A 8 -0.38 -7.99 31.06
C THR A 8 -0.17 -7.50 32.50
N GLU A 9 0.41 -6.32 32.68
CA GLU A 9 0.60 -5.71 33.99
C GLU A 9 -0.74 -5.32 34.62
N SER A 10 -1.70 -4.81 33.86
CA SER A 10 -3.05 -4.53 34.31
C SER A 10 -3.74 -5.78 34.89
N ILE A 11 -3.61 -6.92 34.22
CA ILE A 11 -4.15 -8.20 34.73
C ILE A 11 -3.48 -8.57 36.04
N ARG A 12 -2.17 -8.45 36.16
CA ARG A 12 -1.43 -8.75 37.38
C ARG A 12 -1.94 -7.92 38.58
N LEU A 13 -2.14 -6.62 38.35
CA LEU A 13 -2.68 -5.71 39.39
C LEU A 13 -4.14 -6.04 39.78
N LEU A 14 -4.98 -6.35 38.79
CA LEU A 14 -6.36 -6.75 39.04
C LEU A 14 -6.47 -8.10 39.75
N GLU A 15 -5.56 -9.03 39.55
CA GLU A 15 -5.49 -10.30 40.29
C GLU A 15 -5.11 -10.06 41.76
N LEU A 16 -4.19 -9.16 42.05
CA LEU A 16 -3.88 -8.73 43.42
C LEU A 16 -5.09 -8.05 44.08
N GLN A 17 -5.76 -7.15 43.35
CA GLN A 17 -6.95 -6.45 43.83
C GLN A 17 -8.10 -7.42 44.10
N LYS A 18 -8.29 -8.44 43.24
CA LYS A 18 -9.27 -9.52 43.46
C LYS A 18 -8.97 -10.27 44.77
N ALA A 19 -7.70 -10.68 44.96
CA ALA A 19 -7.31 -11.40 46.19
C ALA A 19 -7.57 -10.58 47.46
N GLN A 20 -7.31 -9.27 47.42
CA GLN A 20 -7.66 -8.37 48.54
C GLN A 20 -9.17 -8.24 48.76
N ALA A 21 -9.94 -8.07 47.66
CA ALA A 21 -11.40 -7.94 47.75
C ALA A 21 -12.04 -9.24 48.33
N GLU A 22 -11.52 -10.40 47.97
CA GLU A 22 -11.93 -11.70 48.45
C GLU A 22 -11.70 -11.84 49.98
N GLN A 23 -10.52 -11.42 50.45
CA GLN A 23 -10.22 -11.40 51.88
C GLN A 23 -11.14 -10.46 52.64
N PHE A 24 -11.40 -9.24 52.16
CA PHE A 24 -12.33 -8.31 52.81
C PHE A 24 -13.76 -8.79 52.80
N TYR A 25 -14.20 -9.50 51.77
CA TYR A 25 -15.49 -10.15 51.70
C TYR A 25 -15.62 -11.27 52.78
N LEU A 26 -14.58 -12.12 52.88
CA LEU A 26 -14.57 -13.20 53.89
C LEU A 26 -14.58 -12.68 55.31
N GLN A 27 -13.99 -11.50 55.56
CA GLN A 27 -13.99 -10.82 56.84
C GLN A 27 -15.28 -10.02 57.10
N GLY A 28 -16.23 -10.01 56.15
CA GLY A 28 -17.49 -9.25 56.29
C GLY A 28 -17.34 -7.74 56.16
N VAL A 29 -16.18 -7.23 55.73
CA VAL A 29 -15.88 -5.80 55.62
C VAL A 29 -16.42 -5.19 54.30
N LYS A 30 -16.47 -5.97 53.23
CA LYS A 30 -16.98 -5.54 51.92
C LYS A 30 -18.15 -6.41 51.44
N ALA A 31 -19.01 -5.81 50.60
CA ALA A 31 -20.12 -6.50 49.98
C ALA A 31 -19.65 -7.43 48.85
N LYS A 32 -20.43 -8.49 48.59
CA LYS A 32 -20.17 -9.41 47.48
C LYS A 32 -20.14 -8.69 46.10
N SER A 33 -20.92 -7.61 45.97
CA SER A 33 -20.92 -6.76 44.77
C SER A 33 -19.55 -6.19 44.41
N ASP A 34 -18.74 -5.84 45.42
CA ASP A 34 -17.42 -5.27 45.23
C ASP A 34 -16.46 -6.32 44.67
N LEU A 35 -16.50 -7.55 45.19
CA LEU A 35 -15.74 -8.68 44.65
C LEU A 35 -16.14 -8.98 43.18
N LEU A 36 -17.44 -9.07 42.92
CA LEU A 36 -17.95 -9.31 41.56
C LEU A 36 -17.54 -8.20 40.59
N SER A 37 -17.51 -6.95 41.04
CA SER A 37 -17.03 -5.82 40.19
C SER A 37 -15.57 -6.00 39.77
N VAL A 38 -14.68 -6.38 40.70
CA VAL A 38 -13.27 -6.66 40.38
C VAL A 38 -13.14 -7.87 39.47
N GLU A 39 -13.95 -8.91 39.66
CA GLU A 39 -13.95 -10.07 38.76
C GLU A 39 -14.34 -9.71 37.32
N VAL A 40 -15.35 -8.85 37.16
CA VAL A 40 -15.75 -8.33 35.84
C VAL A 40 -14.62 -7.50 35.21
N MET A 41 -13.96 -6.64 36.01
CA MET A 41 -12.80 -5.86 35.50
C MET A 41 -11.67 -6.79 35.06
N LEU A 42 -11.37 -7.83 35.82
CA LEU A 42 -10.35 -8.81 35.45
C LEU A 42 -10.73 -9.58 34.19
N ALA A 43 -11.99 -9.99 34.03
CA ALA A 43 -12.47 -10.65 32.83
C ALA A 43 -12.31 -9.74 31.59
N ASN A 44 -12.70 -8.46 31.70
CA ASN A 44 -12.54 -7.49 30.63
C ASN A 44 -11.07 -7.25 30.28
N ALA A 45 -10.18 -7.15 31.26
CA ALA A 45 -8.74 -7.01 31.04
C ALA A 45 -8.15 -8.22 30.31
N LYS A 46 -8.61 -9.44 30.62
CA LYS A 46 -8.20 -10.67 29.88
C LYS A 46 -8.67 -10.66 28.43
N VAL A 47 -9.87 -10.15 28.15
CA VAL A 47 -10.36 -9.95 26.78
C VAL A 47 -9.49 -8.93 26.04
N THR A 48 -9.15 -7.81 26.67
CA THR A 48 -8.27 -6.79 26.11
C THR A 48 -6.89 -7.38 25.77
N GLN A 49 -6.27 -8.13 26.69
CA GLN A 49 -5.01 -8.80 26.44
C GLN A 49 -5.08 -9.77 25.25
N SER A 50 -6.18 -10.52 25.12
CA SER A 50 -6.37 -11.42 23.97
C SER A 50 -6.42 -10.66 22.65
N ASN A 51 -7.11 -9.50 22.64
CA ASN A 51 -7.14 -8.64 21.46
C ASN A 51 -5.76 -8.05 21.13
N ASP A 52 -5.00 -7.61 22.14
CA ASP A 52 -3.64 -7.12 21.96
C ASP A 52 -2.69 -8.18 21.40
N LYS A 53 -2.82 -9.44 21.86
CA LYS A 53 -2.09 -10.58 21.30
C LYS A 53 -2.41 -10.82 19.83
N ASN A 54 -3.70 -10.78 19.48
CA ASN A 54 -4.14 -10.94 18.11
C ASN A 54 -3.65 -9.79 17.22
N LEU A 55 -3.69 -8.56 17.71
CA LEU A 55 -3.20 -7.38 16.99
C LEU A 55 -1.69 -7.46 16.74
N LEU A 56 -0.91 -7.87 17.74
CA LEU A 56 0.52 -8.09 17.61
C LEU A 56 0.82 -9.18 16.56
N HIS A 57 0.13 -10.30 16.63
CA HIS A 57 0.26 -11.37 15.66
C HIS A 57 -0.06 -10.90 14.23
N TYR A 58 -1.17 -10.20 14.06
CA TYR A 58 -1.55 -9.64 12.75
C TYR A 58 -0.51 -8.64 12.22
N ALA A 59 -0.04 -7.72 13.07
CA ALA A 59 1.00 -6.77 12.69
C ALA A 59 2.30 -7.47 12.27
N THR A 60 2.68 -8.54 12.96
CA THR A 60 3.84 -9.37 12.58
C THR A 60 3.66 -10.01 11.21
N LEU A 61 2.48 -10.59 10.93
CA LEU A 61 2.19 -11.17 9.61
C LEU A 61 2.22 -10.12 8.49
N VAL A 62 1.70 -8.92 8.75
CA VAL A 62 1.76 -7.81 7.77
C VAL A 62 3.21 -7.41 7.50
N LEU A 63 4.04 -7.31 8.55
CA LEU A 63 5.45 -6.97 8.42
C LEU A 63 6.24 -8.04 7.65
N GLN A 64 6.01 -9.33 7.95
CA GLN A 64 6.57 -10.46 7.20
C GLN A 64 6.18 -10.43 5.73
N LYS A 65 4.90 -10.13 5.44
CA LYS A 65 4.41 -9.98 4.06
C LYS A 65 5.13 -8.84 3.31
N LEU A 66 5.37 -7.70 3.97
CA LEU A 66 6.00 -6.54 3.35
C LEU A 66 7.51 -6.73 3.18
N SER A 67 8.18 -7.37 4.15
CA SER A 67 9.62 -7.61 4.12
C SER A 67 10.01 -8.85 3.30
N MET A 68 9.04 -9.76 3.02
CA MET A 68 9.28 -11.09 2.44
C MET A 68 10.29 -11.93 3.24
N GLN A 69 10.47 -11.64 4.53
CA GLN A 69 11.39 -12.32 5.44
C GLN A 69 10.68 -12.62 6.76
N GLU A 70 11.14 -13.65 7.47
CA GLU A 70 10.73 -13.87 8.84
C GLU A 70 11.23 -12.72 9.72
N VAL A 71 10.33 -12.12 10.48
CA VAL A 71 10.64 -10.98 11.36
C VAL A 71 10.63 -11.47 12.80
N ASP A 72 11.77 -11.36 13.46
CA ASP A 72 11.84 -11.51 14.91
C ASP A 72 11.38 -10.21 15.58
N THR A 73 10.20 -10.26 16.18
CA THR A 73 9.63 -9.11 16.89
C THR A 73 10.41 -8.72 18.15
N GLN A 74 11.28 -9.60 18.66
CA GLN A 74 12.13 -9.28 19.82
C GLN A 74 13.35 -8.44 19.44
N ALA A 75 13.80 -8.55 18.19
CA ALA A 75 14.96 -7.82 17.67
C ALA A 75 14.63 -6.42 17.14
N LEU A 76 13.35 -5.99 17.14
CA LEU A 76 12.97 -4.65 16.73
C LEU A 76 13.32 -3.65 17.83
N ASP A 77 14.26 -2.76 17.54
CA ASP A 77 14.60 -1.65 18.42
C ASP A 77 13.40 -0.71 18.63
N GLU A 78 13.26 -0.20 19.85
CA GLU A 78 12.31 0.87 20.12
C GLU A 78 12.72 2.11 19.33
N ILE A 79 11.84 2.54 18.42
CA ILE A 79 12.04 3.82 17.73
C ILE A 79 11.88 4.90 18.80
N GLY A 80 12.99 5.51 19.20
CA GLY A 80 12.99 6.56 20.19
C GLY A 80 12.12 7.74 19.73
N LEU A 81 11.07 8.05 20.48
CA LEU A 81 10.13 9.13 20.21
C LEU A 81 10.80 10.54 20.18
N GLN A 82 12.04 10.64 20.60
CA GLN A 82 12.83 11.88 20.61
C GLN A 82 13.09 12.48 19.22
N SER A 83 12.96 11.69 18.15
CA SER A 83 13.12 12.20 16.77
C SER A 83 11.86 12.82 16.16
N LEU A 84 10.70 12.69 16.81
CA LEU A 84 9.41 13.17 16.27
C LEU A 84 9.14 14.65 16.55
N GLU A 85 9.84 15.29 17.48
CA GLU A 85 9.68 16.73 17.77
C GLU A 85 10.20 17.63 16.64
N ALA A 86 11.09 17.14 15.79
CA ALA A 86 11.74 17.90 14.72
C ALA A 86 10.94 18.01 13.42
N LEU A 87 9.79 17.33 13.28
CA LEU A 87 9.01 17.30 12.04
C LEU A 87 7.94 18.40 11.99
N SER A 88 8.37 19.67 12.04
CA SER A 88 7.51 20.80 11.66
C SER A 88 7.70 21.16 10.18
N PHE A 89 7.27 20.29 9.28
CA PHE A 89 7.21 20.63 7.87
C PHE A 89 5.91 21.39 7.58
N GLY A 90 6.02 22.56 6.89
CA GLY A 90 4.84 23.25 6.39
C GLY A 90 4.03 22.30 5.46
N ARG A 91 2.71 22.30 5.59
CA ARG A 91 1.75 21.46 4.84
C ARG A 91 2.04 21.45 3.34
N ASP A 92 2.28 22.62 2.76
CA ASP A 92 2.53 22.77 1.33
C ASP A 92 3.82 22.06 0.89
N ARG A 93 4.87 22.14 1.69
CA ARG A 93 6.13 21.45 1.41
C ARG A 93 5.97 19.94 1.43
N LEU A 94 5.23 19.40 2.41
CA LEU A 94 4.92 17.97 2.50
C LEU A 94 4.11 17.51 1.28
N PHE A 95 3.16 18.31 0.82
CA PHE A 95 2.38 17.99 -0.37
C PHE A 95 3.25 17.84 -1.62
N TYR A 96 4.19 18.77 -1.86
CA TYR A 96 5.12 18.64 -2.98
C TYR A 96 6.02 17.39 -2.88
N VAL A 97 6.48 17.05 -1.69
CA VAL A 97 7.26 15.84 -1.46
C VAL A 97 6.42 14.59 -1.74
N VAL A 98 5.17 14.56 -1.29
CA VAL A 98 4.23 13.45 -1.55
C VAL A 98 4.02 13.28 -3.05
N LEU A 99 3.74 14.35 -3.80
CA LEU A 99 3.56 14.28 -5.25
C LEU A 99 4.81 13.78 -5.99
N ALA A 100 6.00 14.20 -5.54
CA ALA A 100 7.26 13.81 -6.17
C ALA A 100 7.62 12.32 -5.96
N HIS A 101 7.14 11.69 -4.89
CA HIS A 101 7.58 10.35 -4.49
C HIS A 101 6.47 9.29 -4.54
N ARG A 102 5.21 9.70 -4.69
CA ARG A 102 4.10 8.75 -4.80
C ARG A 102 4.07 8.09 -6.17
N SER A 103 4.29 6.79 -6.18
CA SER A 103 4.32 5.97 -7.40
C SER A 103 3.00 6.00 -8.18
N GLU A 104 1.86 6.11 -7.48
CA GLU A 104 0.54 6.20 -8.11
C GLU A 104 0.39 7.47 -8.95
N TYR A 105 0.94 8.58 -8.46
CA TYR A 105 0.91 9.85 -9.20
C TYR A 105 1.80 9.79 -10.44
N LEU A 106 3.02 9.29 -10.30
CA LEU A 106 3.96 9.11 -11.41
C LEU A 106 3.40 8.14 -12.45
N TYR A 107 2.84 7.02 -12.00
CA TYR A 107 2.18 6.05 -12.89
C TYR A 107 1.08 6.69 -13.74
N MET A 108 0.20 7.51 -13.14
CA MET A 108 -0.88 8.18 -13.88
C MET A 108 -0.35 9.19 -14.90
N GLN A 109 0.78 9.88 -14.60
CA GLN A 109 1.43 10.77 -15.57
C GLN A 109 1.99 9.98 -16.76
N GLU A 110 2.70 8.88 -16.50
CA GLU A 110 3.24 8.02 -17.55
C GLU A 110 2.13 7.34 -18.37
N MET A 111 1.01 6.98 -17.73
CA MET A 111 -0.16 6.47 -18.43
C MET A 111 -0.73 7.49 -19.42
N ILE A 112 -0.85 8.76 -19.04
CA ILE A 112 -1.27 9.83 -19.96
C ILE A 112 -0.29 9.96 -21.13
N ALA A 113 1.01 9.99 -20.84
CA ALA A 113 2.05 10.05 -21.89
C ALA A 113 1.98 8.85 -22.84
N SER A 114 1.73 7.65 -22.31
CA SER A 114 1.55 6.43 -23.11
C SER A 114 0.34 6.54 -24.05
N ILE A 115 -0.83 7.02 -23.56
CA ILE A 115 -2.02 7.20 -24.40
C ILE A 115 -1.79 8.29 -25.46
N GLU A 116 -1.07 9.37 -25.11
CA GLU A 116 -0.67 10.42 -26.07
C GLU A 116 0.22 9.86 -27.19
N ASN A 117 1.17 8.99 -26.85
CA ASN A 117 2.01 8.30 -27.84
C ASN A 117 1.19 7.32 -28.70
N GLN A 118 0.24 6.59 -28.12
CA GLN A 118 -0.69 5.73 -28.87
C GLN A 118 -1.54 6.56 -29.85
N LYS A 119 -2.07 7.71 -29.40
CA LYS A 119 -2.78 8.64 -30.29
C LYS A 119 -1.90 9.11 -31.43
N ASN A 120 -0.63 9.47 -31.14
CA ASN A 120 0.32 9.91 -32.16
C ASN A 120 0.67 8.79 -33.14
N ALA A 121 0.77 7.53 -32.67
CA ALA A 121 0.99 6.39 -33.55
C ALA A 121 -0.15 6.17 -34.57
N LEU A 122 -1.41 6.49 -34.20
CA LEU A 122 -2.54 6.39 -35.13
C LEU A 122 -2.45 7.33 -36.32
N TYR A 123 -1.71 8.46 -36.21
CA TYR A 123 -1.44 9.29 -37.39
C TYR A 123 -0.60 8.60 -38.43
N GLY A 124 0.19 7.58 -38.05
CA GLY A 124 0.90 6.71 -38.96
C GLY A 124 0.01 5.97 -39.96
N ASN A 125 -1.25 5.71 -39.62
CA ASN A 125 -2.21 5.03 -40.49
C ASN A 125 -2.57 5.84 -41.74
N PHE A 126 -2.35 7.17 -41.73
CA PHE A 126 -2.54 8.04 -42.89
C PHE A 126 -1.33 8.05 -43.84
N LEU A 127 -0.23 7.43 -43.43
CA LEU A 127 0.98 7.34 -44.22
C LEU A 127 1.08 5.99 -44.96
N PRO A 128 1.76 5.92 -46.11
CA PRO A 128 2.03 4.64 -46.75
C PRO A 128 2.98 3.78 -45.89
N THR A 129 2.73 2.50 -45.83
CA THR A 129 3.63 1.50 -45.25
C THR A 129 4.56 0.94 -46.33
N LEU A 130 5.82 0.80 -45.98
CA LEU A 130 6.85 0.24 -46.87
C LEU A 130 7.37 -1.03 -46.19
N ASP A 131 7.15 -2.17 -46.87
CA ASP A 131 7.62 -3.46 -46.43
C ASP A 131 8.76 -3.97 -47.31
N VAL A 132 9.85 -4.39 -46.65
CA VAL A 132 10.96 -5.07 -47.30
C VAL A 132 11.06 -6.47 -46.74
N SER A 133 10.93 -7.47 -47.59
CA SER A 133 11.09 -8.86 -47.19
C SER A 133 12.14 -9.57 -48.03
N PHE A 134 12.97 -10.32 -47.34
CA PHE A 134 13.94 -11.24 -47.99
C PHE A 134 13.67 -12.64 -47.49
N SER A 135 13.44 -13.57 -48.42
CA SER A 135 13.24 -14.97 -48.09
C SER A 135 14.20 -15.85 -48.89
N LYS A 136 14.75 -16.84 -48.19
CA LYS A 136 15.60 -17.86 -48.80
C LYS A 136 15.01 -19.21 -48.44
N ARG A 137 14.66 -19.95 -49.48
CA ARG A 137 14.01 -21.28 -49.34
C ARG A 137 14.87 -22.32 -50.03
N TRP A 138 15.11 -23.41 -49.29
CA TRP A 138 15.72 -24.63 -49.84
C TRP A 138 14.60 -25.66 -49.99
N TYR A 139 14.50 -26.23 -51.16
CA TYR A 139 13.56 -27.31 -51.41
C TYR A 139 14.23 -28.40 -52.27
N SER A 140 13.82 -29.66 -52.08
CA SER A 140 14.22 -30.79 -52.88
C SER A 140 12.99 -31.40 -53.49
N ASN A 141 13.03 -31.70 -54.79
CA ASN A 141 11.96 -32.44 -55.47
C ASN A 141 12.15 -33.94 -55.35
N ASP A 142 13.25 -34.40 -54.74
CA ASP A 142 13.59 -35.80 -54.61
C ASP A 142 13.12 -36.33 -53.23
N VAL A 143 12.26 -37.35 -53.29
CA VAL A 143 11.66 -38.00 -52.10
C VAL A 143 12.65 -38.96 -51.41
N SER A 144 13.87 -39.11 -51.98
CA SER A 144 14.88 -39.99 -51.41
C SER A 144 15.49 -39.36 -50.12
N VAL A 145 15.38 -40.06 -49.03
CA VAL A 145 15.79 -39.67 -47.65
C VAL A 145 17.28 -39.43 -47.53
N LEU A 146 18.06 -39.68 -48.56
CA LEU A 146 19.54 -39.57 -48.58
C LEU A 146 20.08 -38.23 -48.99
N ASN A 147 19.28 -37.36 -49.60
CA ASN A 147 19.77 -36.03 -50.02
C ASN A 147 19.44 -34.96 -48.99
N ARG A 148 20.25 -34.88 -47.95
CA ARG A 148 20.09 -33.91 -46.83
C ARG A 148 20.25 -32.46 -47.20
N PHE A 149 20.68 -32.16 -48.41
CA PHE A 149 20.85 -30.77 -48.87
C PHE A 149 19.96 -30.57 -50.12
N GLY A 150 18.91 -29.75 -49.93
CA GLY A 150 18.06 -29.35 -51.04
C GLY A 150 18.93 -28.84 -52.21
N THR A 151 18.76 -29.41 -53.34
CA THR A 151 19.54 -29.06 -54.57
C THR A 151 19.08 -27.75 -55.20
N ASN A 152 17.87 -27.29 -54.84
CA ASN A 152 17.30 -26.05 -55.37
C ASN A 152 17.25 -24.95 -54.29
N LEU A 153 17.88 -23.85 -54.57
CA LEU A 153 17.91 -22.64 -53.73
C LEU A 153 17.12 -21.55 -54.45
N GLN A 154 16.05 -21.09 -53.80
CA GLN A 154 15.30 -19.94 -54.25
C GLN A 154 15.53 -18.79 -53.28
N SER A 155 16.01 -17.68 -53.78
CA SER A 155 16.12 -16.41 -53.05
C SER A 155 15.14 -15.42 -53.65
N GLN A 156 14.36 -14.78 -52.77
CA GLN A 156 13.40 -13.77 -53.19
C GLN A 156 13.57 -12.53 -52.31
N ALA A 157 13.73 -11.39 -52.94
CA ALA A 157 13.64 -10.07 -52.33
C ALA A 157 12.35 -9.41 -52.85
N ARG A 158 11.55 -8.89 -51.89
CA ARG A 158 10.31 -8.18 -52.21
C ARG A 158 10.33 -6.83 -51.52
N LEU A 159 10.02 -5.81 -52.28
CA LEU A 159 9.69 -4.48 -51.77
C LEU A 159 8.24 -4.21 -52.11
N SER A 160 7.42 -3.93 -51.12
CA SER A 160 6.01 -3.59 -51.28
C SER A 160 5.68 -2.30 -50.55
N MET A 161 4.86 -1.48 -51.18
CA MET A 161 4.32 -0.26 -50.61
C MET A 161 2.79 -0.36 -50.63
N SER A 162 2.15 -0.16 -49.48
CA SER A 162 0.71 -0.10 -49.40
C SER A 162 0.26 1.20 -48.75
N TRP A 163 -0.78 1.78 -49.33
CA TRP A 163 -1.37 3.02 -48.79
C TRP A 163 -2.88 2.93 -48.80
N ASN A 164 -3.45 2.95 -47.59
CA ASN A 164 -4.88 3.00 -47.41
C ASN A 164 -5.32 4.47 -47.25
N PHE A 165 -5.68 5.11 -48.31
CA PHE A 165 -6.03 6.54 -48.30
C PHE A 165 -7.44 6.83 -47.79
N PHE A 166 -8.31 5.81 -47.65
CA PHE A 166 -9.67 5.94 -47.11
C PHE A 166 -10.16 4.62 -46.49
N ASN A 167 -10.55 4.68 -45.23
CA ASN A 167 -11.06 3.56 -44.44
C ASN A 167 -12.41 3.85 -43.75
N GLY A 168 -13.23 4.72 -44.35
CA GLY A 168 -14.56 5.06 -43.78
C GLY A 168 -14.49 5.90 -42.49
N PHE A 169 -13.49 6.77 -42.35
CA PHE A 169 -13.25 7.62 -41.16
C PHE A 169 -12.85 6.86 -39.87
N SER A 170 -12.60 5.55 -39.94
CA SER A 170 -12.26 4.73 -38.80
C SER A 170 -11.04 5.28 -38.02
N ASP A 171 -9.98 5.70 -38.72
CA ASP A 171 -8.77 6.27 -38.10
C ASP A 171 -9.04 7.61 -37.41
N MET A 172 -9.92 8.44 -37.97
CA MET A 172 -10.30 9.70 -37.33
C MET A 172 -11.03 9.46 -36.02
N TYR A 173 -12.00 8.54 -36.01
CA TYR A 173 -12.73 8.19 -34.78
C TYR A 173 -11.83 7.49 -33.76
N ALA A 174 -10.86 6.70 -34.20
CA ALA A 174 -9.86 6.10 -33.31
C ALA A 174 -9.01 7.16 -32.61
N ILE A 175 -8.57 8.19 -33.34
CA ILE A 175 -7.82 9.33 -32.77
C ILE A 175 -8.69 10.10 -31.79
N GLU A 176 -9.95 10.36 -32.14
CA GLU A 176 -10.87 11.07 -31.26
C GLU A 176 -11.19 10.27 -29.99
N SER A 177 -11.37 8.97 -30.10
CA SER A 177 -11.50 8.06 -28.95
C SER A 177 -10.31 8.17 -27.99
N LYS A 178 -9.08 8.18 -28.53
CA LYS A 178 -7.87 8.37 -27.72
C LYS A 178 -7.82 9.75 -27.06
N ARG A 179 -8.33 10.77 -27.72
CA ARG A 179 -8.45 12.12 -27.15
C ARG A 179 -9.37 12.16 -25.93
N TYR A 180 -10.51 11.48 -25.99
CA TYR A 180 -11.42 11.36 -24.83
C TYR A 180 -10.83 10.49 -23.73
N GLU A 181 -10.08 9.45 -24.07
CA GLU A 181 -9.36 8.60 -23.10
C GLU A 181 -8.31 9.40 -22.32
N ILE A 182 -7.55 10.29 -23.00
CA ILE A 182 -6.62 11.22 -22.35
C ILE A 182 -7.37 12.14 -21.40
N LEU A 183 -8.51 12.72 -21.82
CA LEU A 183 -9.30 13.63 -20.99
C LEU A 183 -9.83 12.92 -19.74
N ALA A 184 -10.35 11.72 -19.89
CA ALA A 184 -10.82 10.89 -18.77
C ALA A 184 -9.70 10.54 -17.79
N THR A 185 -8.50 10.20 -18.32
CA THR A 185 -7.34 9.88 -17.48
C THR A 185 -6.81 11.13 -16.77
N LYS A 186 -6.83 12.29 -17.40
CA LYS A 186 -6.50 13.58 -16.74
C LYS A 186 -7.49 13.93 -15.61
N SER A 187 -8.76 13.62 -15.78
CA SER A 187 -9.75 13.79 -14.71
C SER A 187 -9.46 12.85 -13.53
N LYS A 188 -9.13 11.58 -13.79
CA LYS A 188 -8.71 10.63 -12.75
C LYS A 188 -7.45 11.09 -12.02
N LEU A 189 -6.47 11.66 -12.72
CA LEU A 189 -5.27 12.23 -12.10
C LEU A 189 -5.62 13.41 -11.18
N SER A 190 -6.58 14.26 -11.59
CA SER A 190 -7.07 15.36 -10.76
C SER A 190 -7.73 14.86 -9.47
N ASP A 191 -8.54 13.81 -9.57
CA ASP A 191 -9.20 13.22 -8.40
C ASP A 191 -8.20 12.52 -7.48
N LEU A 192 -7.23 11.79 -8.03
CA LEU A 192 -6.12 11.21 -7.26
C LEU A 192 -5.35 12.28 -6.47
N LYS A 193 -5.09 13.46 -7.06
CA LYS A 193 -4.46 14.58 -6.34
C LYS A 193 -5.30 15.03 -5.13
N LYS A 194 -6.62 15.14 -5.29
CA LYS A 194 -7.54 15.53 -4.19
C LYS A 194 -7.52 14.48 -3.07
N GLU A 195 -7.54 13.20 -3.43
CA GLU A 195 -7.45 12.10 -2.46
C GLU A 195 -6.11 12.12 -1.71
N MET A 196 -5.01 12.41 -2.39
CA MET A 196 -3.70 12.56 -1.77
C MET A 196 -3.65 13.73 -0.78
N ILE A 197 -4.26 14.87 -1.12
CA ILE A 197 -4.38 16.02 -0.21
C ILE A 197 -5.17 15.62 1.02
N LEU A 198 -6.34 15.01 0.83
CA LEU A 198 -7.19 14.57 1.93
C LEU A 198 -6.50 13.57 2.86
N SER A 199 -5.77 12.59 2.27
CA SER A 199 -5.01 11.61 3.04
C SER A 199 -3.85 12.23 3.82
N LEU A 200 -3.20 13.25 3.27
CA LEU A 200 -2.16 14.01 3.95
C LEU A 200 -2.73 14.81 5.12
N ASP A 201 -3.84 15.53 4.90
CA ASP A 201 -4.51 16.30 5.94
C ASP A 201 -4.94 15.39 7.09
N LYS A 202 -5.56 14.25 6.77
CA LYS A 202 -5.92 13.26 7.78
C LYS A 202 -4.71 12.75 8.56
N ALA A 203 -3.59 12.46 7.89
CA ALA A 203 -2.38 12.00 8.55
C ALA A 203 -1.78 13.07 9.48
N LEU A 204 -1.86 14.34 9.11
CA LEU A 204 -1.43 15.46 9.96
C LEU A 204 -2.33 15.63 11.19
N ASP A 205 -3.65 15.49 11.02
CA ASP A 205 -4.61 15.53 12.13
C ASP A 205 -4.40 14.34 13.08
N ASP A 206 -4.24 13.13 12.54
CA ASP A 206 -3.95 11.92 13.33
C ASP A 206 -2.63 12.09 14.13
N LEU A 207 -1.60 12.70 13.53
CA LEU A 207 -0.35 13.02 14.22
C LEU A 207 -0.55 14.03 15.35
N ALA A 208 -1.36 15.08 15.12
CA ALA A 208 -1.66 16.08 16.14
C ALA A 208 -2.39 15.44 17.33
N ILE A 209 -3.40 14.63 17.07
CA ILE A 209 -4.16 13.88 18.10
C ILE A 209 -3.23 12.93 18.87
N ALA A 210 -2.35 12.20 18.17
CA ALA A 210 -1.40 11.29 18.83
C ALA A 210 -0.43 12.03 19.77
N LYS A 211 0.07 13.21 19.36
CA LYS A 211 0.92 14.07 20.21
C LYS A 211 0.16 14.55 21.45
N GLU A 212 -1.08 14.96 21.30
CA GLU A 212 -1.92 15.37 22.44
C GLU A 212 -2.17 14.18 23.40
N GLN A 213 -2.55 13.03 22.88
CA GLN A 213 -2.75 11.81 23.70
C GLN A 213 -1.47 11.41 24.45
N TYR A 214 -0.31 11.52 23.80
CA TYR A 214 0.97 11.27 24.45
C TYR A 214 1.22 12.24 25.62
N SER A 215 0.98 13.54 25.45
CA SER A 215 1.15 14.53 26.51
C SER A 215 0.19 14.31 27.68
N ILE A 216 -1.06 13.92 27.39
CA ILE A 216 -2.07 13.59 28.42
C ILE A 216 -1.63 12.34 29.19
N SER A 217 -1.16 11.30 28.48
CA SER A 217 -0.69 10.06 29.10
C SER A 217 0.50 10.27 30.02
N GLN A 218 1.46 11.13 29.64
CA GLN A 218 2.59 11.51 30.51
C GLN A 218 2.10 12.18 31.80
N LYS A 219 1.15 13.12 31.71
CA LYS A 219 0.56 13.76 32.89
C LYS A 219 -0.18 12.77 33.76
N ALA A 220 -0.92 11.83 33.16
CA ALA A 220 -1.65 10.78 33.91
C ALA A 220 -0.68 9.86 34.69
N ILE A 221 0.47 9.51 34.10
CA ILE A 221 1.52 8.73 34.78
C ILE A 221 2.04 9.51 36.00
N THR A 222 2.40 10.78 35.81
CA THR A 222 2.90 11.63 36.91
C THR A 222 1.90 11.74 38.06
N LEU A 223 0.63 11.96 37.73
CA LEU A 223 -0.44 12.03 38.75
C LEU A 223 -0.68 10.68 39.45
N ALA A 224 -0.55 9.57 38.72
CA ALA A 224 -0.67 8.23 39.31
C ALA A 224 0.49 7.94 40.28
N GLU A 225 1.71 8.34 39.94
CA GLU A 225 2.88 8.22 40.82
C GLU A 225 2.77 9.08 42.08
N GLU A 226 2.21 10.29 41.98
CA GLU A 226 1.95 11.14 43.14
C GLU A 226 0.88 10.56 44.04
N ASN A 227 -0.15 9.93 43.52
CA ASN A 227 -1.19 9.28 44.30
C ASN A 227 -0.72 7.98 45.02
N TYR A 228 0.40 7.39 44.60
CA TYR A 228 0.97 6.18 45.21
C TYR A 228 1.98 6.48 46.31
N ARG A 229 2.40 7.73 46.46
CA ARG A 229 3.27 8.22 47.56
C ARG A 229 2.44 8.68 48.77
#